data_40e246970ed0c62d87fc03f7a131bfc9
#
_entry.id   40e246970ed0c62d87fc03f7a131bfc9
#
_cell.length_a   1.000
_cell.length_b   1.000
_cell.length_c   1.000
_cell.angle_alpha   90.00
_cell.angle_beta   90.00
_cell.angle_gamma   90.00
#
_symmetry.space_group_name_H-M   'P 1'
#
loop_
_entity.id
_entity.type
_entity.pdbx_description
1 polymer ?
#
loop_
_entity_poly.entity_id
_entity_poly.type
_entity_poly.pdbx_seq_one_letter_code
_entity_poly.pdbx_strand_id
1 'polypeptide(L)'
;MVCVRPAYYFLPAALAAALIFVSRMPSIGPEDLLNASIALSAPLLIAIAAGSGPAPPHYRFATSSLGAAAFRRLLPTAERLVGRAMAFRESEDVAARLTLYLVGGGLTAACVSAAALLSGAPIAALAAAPALLPAMELLVLNSRAGARREWTESELPFFTTLAVALISAGMSFYYVMRRASELPHLFRQLRREALLVVRNVEVVGMGVLEAMDAAARDHPSPLYRSLIYTVTGVTRTGGSVRAAVIDRGREAMASMRMRWEAFAGKMRSLGEMSVIVFMLLPLSLSVAGIAFASVAYQGLLVMNLLVLPVLGLMFTVIVLGSVPKVYDLYQPPKPLIPIALAAAVGAGAAAYLGATLAGAKALPISFAAAAAAGSVVVWAVMRGQVEEVRSANAQVPMLLREIVEARKSGLEFHEAIREAALSGRYAGAFGRALKRVAARLMMFSASEASSDLRSWSARMAFHMVHEIEASGGGSPVLLEGTIETLSAYEMNRRNGAAAARLHVALAFMFPLIALVATSMILAIAGQLTSFAQAQQQISFATPAELERVVEMAWLSVAEASVMLMIAISRAMDLHFYNLWRVAAVSAALIAMVLVQPAVMHQIASFLMPSTSVGG
;
A
#
# COMPACT_ATOMS: atom_id res chain seq x y z
N MET A 1 1.20 -6.20 23.20
CA MET A 1 1.98 -5.26 22.40
C MET A 1 3.24 -4.91 23.18
N VAL A 2 4.36 -5.48 22.83
CA VAL A 2 5.65 -5.23 23.48
C VAL A 2 6.09 -3.83 23.08
N CYS A 3 6.07 -2.92 24.05
CA CYS A 3 6.62 -1.57 23.88
C CYS A 3 8.14 -1.70 23.86
N VAL A 4 8.72 -1.89 22.68
CA VAL A 4 10.16 -1.90 22.48
C VAL A 4 10.65 -0.47 22.78
N ARG A 5 11.37 -0.31 23.87
CA ARG A 5 11.87 0.98 24.34
C ARG A 5 13.05 1.40 23.46
N PRO A 6 12.94 2.41 22.62
CA PRO A 6 13.95 2.73 21.59
C PRO A 6 15.33 3.13 22.18
N ALA A 7 15.36 3.61 23.42
CA ALA A 7 16.61 3.98 24.08
C ALA A 7 17.58 2.80 24.34
N TYR A 8 17.06 1.57 24.42
CA TYR A 8 17.92 0.38 24.58
C TYR A 8 18.68 -0.01 23.32
N TYR A 9 18.28 0.52 22.14
CA TYR A 9 18.94 0.21 20.87
C TYR A 9 20.05 1.23 20.53
N PHE A 10 20.01 2.44 21.10
CA PHE A 10 21.03 3.44 20.84
C PHE A 10 22.39 3.07 21.46
N LEU A 11 22.38 2.62 22.69
CA LEU A 11 23.63 2.24 23.38
C LEU A 11 24.27 0.97 22.80
N PRO A 12 23.50 -0.14 22.57
CA PRO A 12 24.05 -1.34 21.94
C PRO A 12 24.39 -1.13 20.47
N ALA A 13 23.65 -0.32 19.71
CA ALA A 13 23.96 -0.05 18.31
C ALA A 13 25.22 0.82 18.17
N ALA A 14 25.39 1.83 19.03
CA ALA A 14 26.61 2.63 19.09
C ALA A 14 27.82 1.82 19.59
N LEU A 15 27.62 0.97 20.60
CA LEU A 15 28.64 0.02 21.09
C LEU A 15 28.96 -1.06 20.05
N ALA A 16 27.96 -1.62 19.36
CA ALA A 16 28.20 -2.59 18.30
C ALA A 16 28.90 -1.96 17.10
N ALA A 17 28.53 -0.75 16.70
CA ALA A 17 29.25 -0.01 15.65
C ALA A 17 30.69 0.31 16.05
N ALA A 18 30.93 0.71 17.31
CA ALA A 18 32.26 0.96 17.84
C ALA A 18 33.09 -0.34 17.95
N LEU A 19 32.48 -1.46 18.39
CA LEU A 19 33.12 -2.77 18.46
C LEU A 19 33.42 -3.35 17.07
N ILE A 20 32.52 -3.20 16.10
CA ILE A 20 32.77 -3.61 14.72
C ILE A 20 33.88 -2.77 14.09
N PHE A 21 33.93 -1.48 14.43
CA PHE A 21 34.99 -0.59 13.98
C PHE A 21 36.35 -1.01 14.56
N VAL A 22 36.41 -1.29 15.85
CA VAL A 22 37.63 -1.75 16.55
C VAL A 22 38.05 -3.16 16.11
N SER A 23 37.10 -4.08 15.87
CA SER A 23 37.41 -5.47 15.49
C SER A 23 37.92 -5.66 14.07
N ARG A 24 37.73 -4.69 13.19
CA ARG A 24 38.19 -4.74 11.79
C ARG A 24 39.52 -4.05 11.54
N MET A 25 40.18 -3.51 12.57
CA MET A 25 41.46 -2.85 12.42
C MET A 25 42.63 -3.82 12.68
N PRO A 26 43.55 -4.00 11.74
CA PRO A 26 44.69 -4.92 11.90
C PRO A 26 45.79 -4.40 12.86
N SER A 27 45.76 -3.12 13.24
CA SER A 27 46.64 -2.53 14.26
C SER A 27 45.96 -1.32 14.89
N ILE A 28 45.70 -1.33 16.18
CA ILE A 28 45.11 -0.21 16.92
C ILE A 28 46.21 0.81 17.20
N GLY A 29 46.25 1.89 16.42
CA GLY A 29 47.10 3.05 16.66
C GLY A 29 46.51 4.04 17.67
N PRO A 30 47.29 4.96 18.24
CA PRO A 30 46.80 6.00 19.15
C PRO A 30 45.75 6.91 18.49
N GLU A 31 45.81 7.08 17.17
CA GLU A 31 44.80 7.85 16.37
C GLU A 31 43.46 7.13 16.31
N ASP A 32 43.45 5.80 16.26
CA ASP A 32 42.22 4.99 16.22
C ASP A 32 41.49 5.01 17.57
N LEU A 33 42.26 5.02 18.69
CA LEU A 33 41.71 5.18 20.03
C LEU A 33 41.10 6.59 20.22
N LEU A 34 41.74 7.61 19.67
CA LEU A 34 41.20 8.98 19.67
C LEU A 34 39.88 9.05 18.89
N ASN A 35 39.86 8.48 17.70
CA ASN A 35 38.66 8.47 16.85
C ASN A 35 37.49 7.67 17.49
N ALA A 36 37.81 6.53 18.11
CA ALA A 36 36.83 5.75 18.87
C ALA A 36 36.31 6.52 20.10
N SER A 37 37.17 7.26 20.80
CA SER A 37 36.79 8.08 21.95
C SER A 37 35.87 9.26 21.54
N ILE A 38 36.14 9.89 20.40
CA ILE A 38 35.29 10.95 19.82
C ILE A 38 33.93 10.37 19.41
N ALA A 39 33.90 9.21 18.73
CA ALA A 39 32.64 8.57 18.31
C ALA A 39 31.77 8.13 19.50
N LEU A 40 32.39 7.72 20.62
CA LEU A 40 31.70 7.30 21.85
C LEU A 40 31.32 8.47 22.76
N SER A 41 31.90 9.65 22.59
CA SER A 41 31.66 10.80 23.48
C SER A 41 30.19 11.25 23.49
N ALA A 42 29.53 11.27 22.35
CA ALA A 42 28.12 11.71 22.26
C ALA A 42 27.14 10.71 22.89
N PRO A 43 27.16 9.40 22.62
CA PRO A 43 26.32 8.45 23.33
C PRO A 43 26.59 8.41 24.83
N LEU A 44 27.85 8.63 25.26
CA LEU A 44 28.18 8.74 26.66
C LEU A 44 27.59 9.98 27.32
N LEU A 45 27.68 11.15 26.68
CA LEU A 45 27.05 12.39 27.14
C LEU A 45 25.53 12.26 27.23
N ILE A 46 24.90 11.59 26.27
CA ILE A 46 23.47 11.31 26.30
C ILE A 46 23.12 10.39 27.47
N ALA A 47 23.90 9.35 27.69
CA ALA A 47 23.69 8.43 28.81
C ALA A 47 23.87 9.12 30.17
N ILE A 48 24.89 9.98 30.31
CA ILE A 48 25.13 10.79 31.52
C ILE A 48 23.97 11.78 31.72
N ALA A 49 23.58 12.51 30.70
CA ALA A 49 22.47 13.47 30.76
C ALA A 49 21.11 12.80 31.09
N ALA A 50 20.90 11.57 30.62
CA ALA A 50 19.74 10.78 30.98
C ALA A 50 19.80 10.24 32.42
N GLY A 51 20.95 10.09 33.02
CA GLY A 51 21.13 9.64 34.41
C GLY A 51 20.49 8.29 34.74
N SER A 52 20.49 7.93 36.01
CA SER A 52 19.77 6.75 36.54
C SER A 52 18.56 7.18 37.37
N GLY A 53 17.37 6.62 37.07
CA GLY A 53 16.14 6.98 37.79
C GLY A 53 14.92 6.22 37.28
N PRO A 54 13.77 6.27 37.95
CA PRO A 54 12.56 5.50 37.61
C PRO A 54 11.89 5.98 36.31
N ALA A 55 12.08 7.23 35.90
CA ALA A 55 11.50 7.76 34.68
C ALA A 55 12.19 7.21 33.42
N PRO A 56 11.49 7.08 32.28
CA PRO A 56 12.06 6.65 31.02
C PRO A 56 13.23 7.54 30.57
N PRO A 57 14.30 6.98 29.91
CA PRO A 57 15.52 7.73 29.57
C PRO A 57 15.26 8.97 28.71
N HIS A 58 14.31 8.93 27.79
CA HIS A 58 13.96 10.09 26.95
C HIS A 58 13.36 11.25 27.74
N TYR A 59 12.55 10.98 28.79
CA TYR A 59 12.05 12.03 29.70
C TYR A 59 13.18 12.66 30.49
N ARG A 60 14.07 11.84 31.03
CA ARG A 60 15.21 12.33 31.81
C ARG A 60 16.14 13.19 30.98
N PHE A 61 16.39 12.76 29.73
CA PHE A 61 17.16 13.56 28.78
C PHE A 61 16.46 14.87 28.43
N ALA A 62 15.15 14.82 28.15
CA ALA A 62 14.34 16.00 27.81
C ALA A 62 14.30 17.04 28.94
N THR A 63 14.36 16.60 30.20
CA THR A 63 14.40 17.48 31.38
C THR A 63 15.81 17.91 31.78
N SER A 64 16.86 17.33 31.18
CA SER A 64 18.26 17.71 31.43
C SER A 64 18.59 19.10 30.88
N SER A 65 19.72 19.67 31.30
CA SER A 65 20.21 20.97 30.80
C SER A 65 20.42 21.02 29.30
N LEU A 66 20.75 19.88 28.68
CA LEU A 66 20.97 19.73 27.23
C LEU A 66 19.65 19.65 26.46
N GLY A 67 18.61 19.02 27.01
CA GLY A 67 17.34 18.76 26.32
C GLY A 67 16.23 19.79 26.58
N ALA A 68 16.24 20.46 27.74
CA ALA A 68 15.10 21.24 28.25
C ALA A 68 14.65 22.38 27.31
N ALA A 69 15.58 23.04 26.63
CA ALA A 69 15.24 24.13 25.70
C ALA A 69 14.57 23.58 24.43
N ALA A 70 15.03 22.47 23.89
CA ALA A 70 14.45 21.80 22.72
C ALA A 70 13.09 21.17 23.07
N PHE A 71 12.98 20.55 24.25
CA PHE A 71 11.71 19.97 24.73
C PHE A 71 10.60 20.99 24.80
N ARG A 72 10.84 22.15 25.43
CA ARG A 72 9.85 23.23 25.52
C ARG A 72 9.42 23.77 24.15
N ARG A 73 10.31 23.81 23.17
CA ARG A 73 10.00 24.24 21.80
C ARG A 73 9.22 23.18 21.01
N LEU A 74 9.48 21.90 21.27
CA LEU A 74 8.85 20.78 20.55
C LEU A 74 7.49 20.38 21.13
N LEU A 75 7.22 20.66 22.40
CA LEU A 75 5.98 20.28 23.08
C LEU A 75 4.71 20.76 22.32
N PRO A 76 4.54 22.03 21.94
CA PRO A 76 3.34 22.47 21.22
C PRO A 76 3.21 21.85 19.83
N THR A 77 4.34 21.46 19.22
CA THR A 77 4.33 20.75 17.94
C THR A 77 3.91 19.28 18.13
N ALA A 78 4.40 18.64 19.18
CA ALA A 78 4.02 17.29 19.54
C ALA A 78 2.53 17.19 19.90
N GLU A 79 1.99 18.15 20.65
CA GLU A 79 0.56 18.24 20.98
C GLU A 79 -0.30 18.29 19.72
N ARG A 80 0.03 19.16 18.75
CA ARG A 80 -0.68 19.25 17.48
C ARG A 80 -0.58 17.97 16.66
N LEU A 81 0.59 17.34 16.61
CA LEU A 81 0.80 16.09 15.84
C LEU A 81 0.07 14.90 16.48
N VAL A 82 0.11 14.79 17.81
CA VAL A 82 -0.61 13.75 18.56
C VAL A 82 -2.12 13.93 18.42
N GLY A 83 -2.61 15.16 18.55
CA GLY A 83 -4.03 15.49 18.34
C GLY A 83 -4.49 15.14 16.92
N ARG A 84 -3.73 15.53 15.89
CA ARG A 84 -4.03 15.21 14.49
C ARG A 84 -3.98 13.71 14.19
N ALA A 85 -3.02 13.00 14.75
CA ALA A 85 -2.86 11.55 14.57
C ALA A 85 -3.85 10.72 15.40
N MET A 86 -4.57 11.32 16.36
CA MET A 86 -5.38 10.63 17.38
C MET A 86 -4.58 9.49 18.02
N ALA A 87 -3.29 9.78 18.29
CA ALA A 87 -2.42 8.80 18.90
C ALA A 87 -2.72 8.72 20.41
N PHE A 88 -2.94 7.49 20.91
CA PHE A 88 -3.07 7.25 22.37
C PHE A 88 -1.68 7.29 23.03
N ARG A 89 -0.98 8.41 22.88
CA ARG A 89 0.31 8.69 23.52
C ARG A 89 0.24 10.06 24.16
N GLU A 90 0.89 10.21 25.29
CA GLU A 90 1.04 11.54 25.89
C GLU A 90 1.89 12.41 24.97
N SER A 91 1.45 13.64 24.75
CA SER A 91 2.17 14.62 23.91
C SER A 91 3.57 14.89 24.44
N GLU A 92 3.73 14.85 25.75
CA GLU A 92 5.02 14.96 26.44
C GLU A 92 5.96 13.80 26.12
N ASP A 93 5.46 12.56 26.05
CA ASP A 93 6.27 11.39 25.67
C ASP A 93 6.81 11.51 24.23
N VAL A 94 5.97 12.01 23.32
CA VAL A 94 6.38 12.28 21.92
C VAL A 94 7.36 13.42 21.86
N ALA A 95 7.14 14.52 22.58
CA ALA A 95 8.07 15.65 22.64
C ALA A 95 9.43 15.26 23.22
N ALA A 96 9.43 14.42 24.28
CA ALA A 96 10.65 13.93 24.91
C ALA A 96 11.45 13.02 23.96
N ARG A 97 10.80 12.13 23.20
CA ARG A 97 11.45 11.31 22.17
C ARG A 97 12.01 12.13 21.03
N LEU A 98 11.22 13.07 20.50
CA LEU A 98 11.70 13.97 19.46
C LEU A 98 12.92 14.77 19.93
N THR A 99 12.92 15.23 21.19
CA THR A 99 14.07 15.92 21.78
C THR A 99 15.31 15.02 21.82
N LEU A 100 15.16 13.79 22.29
CA LEU A 100 16.26 12.80 22.32
C LEU A 100 16.78 12.52 20.91
N TYR A 101 15.91 12.31 19.94
CA TYR A 101 16.31 12.01 18.56
C TYR A 101 16.94 13.19 17.84
N LEU A 102 16.46 14.43 18.03
CA LEU A 102 17.01 15.61 17.38
C LEU A 102 18.33 16.05 18.03
N VAL A 103 18.35 16.19 19.33
CA VAL A 103 19.55 16.67 20.03
C VAL A 103 20.57 15.54 20.19
N GLY A 104 20.14 14.39 20.72
CA GLY A 104 21.01 13.24 20.93
C GLY A 104 21.47 12.63 19.61
N GLY A 105 20.57 12.42 18.65
CA GLY A 105 20.90 11.93 17.32
C GLY A 105 21.78 12.88 16.52
N GLY A 106 21.55 14.19 16.64
CA GLY A 106 22.39 15.22 16.03
C GLY A 106 23.81 15.24 16.59
N LEU A 107 23.97 15.14 17.91
CA LEU A 107 25.28 15.04 18.56
C LEU A 107 26.02 13.75 18.14
N THR A 108 25.35 12.60 18.14
CA THR A 108 25.97 11.34 17.69
C THR A 108 26.39 11.40 16.23
N ALA A 109 25.55 11.94 15.36
CA ALA A 109 25.86 12.13 13.94
C ALA A 109 27.10 13.04 13.75
N ALA A 110 27.17 14.15 14.47
CA ALA A 110 28.29 15.07 14.41
C ALA A 110 29.61 14.42 14.87
N CYS A 111 29.57 13.66 15.98
CA CYS A 111 30.77 12.97 16.49
C CYS A 111 31.22 11.84 15.56
N VAL A 112 30.31 11.04 15.02
CA VAL A 112 30.65 9.97 14.06
C VAL A 112 31.18 10.55 12.75
N SER A 113 30.63 11.69 12.28
CA SER A 113 31.13 12.38 11.08
C SER A 113 32.53 12.95 11.31
N ALA A 114 32.78 13.53 12.49
CA ALA A 114 34.11 14.03 12.84
C ALA A 114 35.15 12.90 12.91
N ALA A 115 34.82 11.78 13.55
CA ALA A 115 35.66 10.61 13.61
C ALA A 115 35.94 10.00 12.21
N ALA A 116 34.92 9.95 11.34
CA ALA A 116 35.07 9.45 9.98
C ALA A 116 35.96 10.35 9.10
N LEU A 117 35.87 11.68 9.26
CA LEU A 117 36.71 12.64 8.56
C LEU A 117 38.18 12.52 9.00
N LEU A 118 38.43 12.28 10.30
CA LEU A 118 39.76 12.12 10.84
C LEU A 118 40.41 10.78 10.43
N SER A 119 39.63 9.72 10.30
CA SER A 119 40.09 8.37 9.94
C SER A 119 40.16 8.09 8.43
N GLY A 120 39.64 8.99 7.58
CA GLY A 120 39.56 8.77 6.12
C GLY A 120 38.68 7.60 5.72
N ALA A 121 37.87 7.07 6.64
CA ALA A 121 37.07 5.88 6.40
C ALA A 121 35.69 6.24 5.77
N PRO A 122 35.14 5.41 4.84
CA PRO A 122 33.84 5.66 4.20
C PRO A 122 32.62 5.47 5.13
N ILE A 123 32.82 5.54 6.45
CA ILE A 123 31.82 5.34 7.51
C ILE A 123 30.93 6.57 7.69
N ALA A 124 31.21 7.68 6.99
CA ALA A 124 30.37 8.90 7.02
C ALA A 124 28.88 8.63 6.70
N ALA A 125 28.58 7.60 5.88
CA ALA A 125 27.22 7.18 5.60
C ALA A 125 26.47 6.63 6.84
N LEU A 126 27.16 6.01 7.79
CA LEU A 126 26.58 5.52 9.06
C LEU A 126 26.24 6.65 10.02
N ALA A 127 26.89 7.81 9.90
CA ALA A 127 26.58 8.99 10.69
C ALA A 127 25.17 9.56 10.39
N ALA A 128 24.62 9.29 9.21
CA ALA A 128 23.26 9.72 8.85
C ALA A 128 22.16 8.91 9.55
N ALA A 129 22.44 7.70 10.03
CA ALA A 129 21.43 6.81 10.62
C ALA A 129 20.73 7.39 11.87
N PRO A 130 21.41 7.99 12.84
CA PRO A 130 20.76 8.63 13.99
C PRO A 130 19.89 9.84 13.61
N ALA A 131 20.28 10.58 12.57
CA ALA A 131 19.51 11.74 12.08
C ALA A 131 18.19 11.33 11.40
N LEU A 132 18.03 10.07 10.97
CA LEU A 132 16.79 9.56 10.38
C LEU A 132 15.71 9.26 11.43
N LEU A 133 16.07 9.05 12.70
CA LEU A 133 15.11 8.67 13.75
C LEU A 133 14.02 9.72 14.03
N PRO A 134 14.32 11.01 14.19
CA PRO A 134 13.29 12.03 14.34
C PRO A 134 12.40 12.13 13.10
N ALA A 135 12.98 11.97 11.89
CA ALA A 135 12.22 11.95 10.66
C ALA A 135 11.26 10.76 10.61
N MET A 136 11.66 9.58 11.09
CA MET A 136 10.79 8.40 11.19
C MET A 136 9.62 8.61 12.16
N GLU A 137 9.84 9.19 13.35
CA GLU A 137 8.74 9.47 14.30
C GLU A 137 7.75 10.47 13.71
N LEU A 138 8.24 11.55 13.08
CA LEU A 138 7.41 12.54 12.39
C LEU A 138 6.66 11.93 11.20
N LEU A 139 7.31 11.07 10.41
CA LEU A 139 6.69 10.33 9.31
C LEU A 139 5.57 9.41 9.80
N VAL A 140 5.77 8.69 10.90
CA VAL A 140 4.76 7.81 11.48
C VAL A 140 3.55 8.61 11.98
N LEU A 141 3.76 9.71 12.67
CA LEU A 141 2.66 10.57 13.14
C LEU A 141 1.91 11.23 11.98
N ASN A 142 2.65 11.75 11.00
CA ASN A 142 2.06 12.38 9.83
C ASN A 142 1.31 11.35 8.95
N SER A 143 1.84 10.14 8.80
CA SER A 143 1.16 9.06 8.07
C SER A 143 -0.13 8.62 8.77
N ARG A 144 -0.16 8.60 10.12
CA ARG A 144 -1.38 8.35 10.90
C ARG A 144 -2.41 9.46 10.74
N ALA A 145 -1.98 10.71 10.76
CA ALA A 145 -2.85 11.86 10.50
C ALA A 145 -3.40 11.83 9.06
N GLY A 146 -2.55 11.50 8.09
CA GLY A 146 -2.94 11.27 6.69
C GLY A 146 -3.95 10.14 6.55
N ALA A 147 -3.70 9.00 7.19
CA ALA A 147 -4.62 7.86 7.19
C ALA A 147 -5.96 8.20 7.87
N ARG A 148 -5.95 8.95 8.98
CA ARG A 148 -7.16 9.45 9.65
C ARG A 148 -7.98 10.31 8.71
N ARG A 149 -7.32 11.24 8.01
CA ARG A 149 -7.94 12.09 7.00
C ARG A 149 -8.58 11.27 5.89
N GLU A 150 -7.80 10.39 5.26
CA GLU A 150 -8.25 9.58 4.11
C GLU A 150 -9.45 8.69 4.46
N TRP A 151 -9.41 8.01 5.61
CA TRP A 151 -10.52 7.17 6.07
C TRP A 151 -11.77 8.01 6.35
N THR A 152 -11.65 9.12 7.09
CA THR A 152 -12.78 10.01 7.36
C THR A 152 -13.41 10.51 6.07
N GLU A 153 -12.60 11.00 5.13
CA GLU A 153 -13.08 11.52 3.85
C GLU A 153 -13.66 10.44 2.93
N SER A 154 -13.27 9.17 3.09
CA SER A 154 -13.86 8.05 2.35
C SER A 154 -15.23 7.65 2.89
N GLU A 155 -15.43 7.76 4.20
CA GLU A 155 -16.67 7.41 4.89
C GLU A 155 -17.70 8.56 4.88
N LEU A 156 -17.23 9.81 4.72
CA LEU A 156 -18.04 11.02 4.86
C LEU A 156 -19.26 11.08 3.92
N PRO A 157 -19.20 10.71 2.63
CA PRO A 157 -20.36 10.71 1.75
C PRO A 157 -21.50 9.82 2.27
N PHE A 158 -21.16 8.64 2.77
CA PHE A 158 -22.12 7.69 3.32
C PHE A 158 -22.69 8.17 4.66
N PHE A 159 -21.83 8.74 5.50
CA PHE A 159 -22.25 9.33 6.76
C PHE A 159 -23.23 10.49 6.54
N THR A 160 -22.96 11.38 5.59
CA THR A 160 -23.84 12.49 5.29
C THR A 160 -25.17 12.03 4.71
N THR A 161 -25.18 10.98 3.88
CA THR A 161 -26.42 10.37 3.37
C THR A 161 -27.27 9.79 4.51
N LEU A 162 -26.64 9.05 5.43
CA LEU A 162 -27.30 8.55 6.65
C LEU A 162 -27.83 9.71 7.52
N ALA A 163 -27.01 10.76 7.69
CA ALA A 163 -27.38 11.93 8.48
C ALA A 163 -28.58 12.65 7.88
N VAL A 164 -28.64 12.85 6.56
CA VAL A 164 -29.79 13.45 5.88
C VAL A 164 -31.05 12.63 6.13
N ALA A 165 -30.95 11.30 6.06
CA ALA A 165 -32.07 10.41 6.27
C ALA A 165 -32.61 10.53 7.71
N LEU A 166 -31.76 10.41 8.72
CA LEU A 166 -32.14 10.45 10.13
C LEU A 166 -32.64 11.85 10.55
N ILE A 167 -32.02 12.92 10.04
CA ILE A 167 -32.48 14.30 10.30
C ILE A 167 -33.84 14.54 9.64
N SER A 168 -34.09 13.96 8.46
CA SER A 168 -35.40 14.07 7.80
C SER A 168 -36.49 13.33 8.57
N ALA A 169 -36.14 12.32 9.35
CA ALA A 169 -37.02 11.64 10.30
C ALA A 169 -37.16 12.39 11.65
N GLY A 170 -36.60 13.62 11.79
CA GLY A 170 -36.72 14.43 12.99
C GLY A 170 -35.63 14.20 14.03
N MET A 171 -34.62 13.37 13.74
CA MET A 171 -33.53 13.10 14.66
C MET A 171 -32.51 14.25 14.69
N SER A 172 -31.90 14.52 15.86
CA SER A 172 -30.82 15.52 15.98
C SER A 172 -29.53 15.01 15.35
N PHE A 173 -28.63 15.93 14.93
CA PHE A 173 -27.32 15.55 14.40
C PHE A 173 -26.47 14.83 15.47
N TYR A 174 -26.63 15.14 16.76
CA TYR A 174 -26.00 14.40 17.85
C TYR A 174 -26.44 12.93 17.88
N TYR A 175 -27.74 12.67 17.66
CA TYR A 175 -28.25 11.31 17.56
C TYR A 175 -27.58 10.54 16.40
N VAL A 176 -27.38 11.21 15.25
CA VAL A 176 -26.67 10.61 14.11
C VAL A 176 -25.24 10.23 14.51
N MET A 177 -24.51 11.13 15.21
CA MET A 177 -23.17 10.85 15.72
C MET A 177 -23.17 9.68 16.70
N ARG A 178 -24.10 9.68 17.65
CA ARG A 178 -24.25 8.56 18.60
C ARG A 178 -24.50 7.24 17.88
N ARG A 179 -25.41 7.24 16.91
CA ARG A 179 -25.70 6.05 16.11
C ARG A 179 -24.50 5.56 15.33
N ALA A 180 -23.75 6.47 14.67
CA ALA A 180 -22.53 6.13 13.97
C ALA A 180 -21.45 5.53 14.91
N SER A 181 -21.41 5.94 16.18
CA SER A 181 -20.48 5.39 17.18
C SER A 181 -20.76 3.91 17.52
N GLU A 182 -21.99 3.46 17.36
CA GLU A 182 -22.45 2.11 17.62
C GLU A 182 -22.22 1.13 16.43
N LEU A 183 -21.72 1.61 15.29
CA LEU A 183 -21.62 0.88 14.03
C LEU A 183 -20.17 0.53 13.61
N PRO A 184 -19.51 -0.43 14.30
CA PRO A 184 -18.12 -0.76 14.03
C PRO A 184 -17.88 -1.40 12.64
N HIS A 185 -18.91 -2.00 12.06
CA HIS A 185 -18.80 -2.72 10.80
C HIS A 185 -18.94 -1.81 9.56
N LEU A 186 -19.43 -0.57 9.75
CA LEU A 186 -19.69 0.39 8.67
C LEU A 186 -18.68 1.51 8.65
N PHE A 187 -18.49 2.16 9.79
CA PHE A 187 -17.60 3.31 9.95
C PHE A 187 -16.38 2.91 10.77
N ARG A 188 -15.21 2.99 10.17
CA ARG A 188 -13.95 2.68 10.85
C ARG A 188 -13.42 3.90 11.59
N GLN A 189 -13.30 5.01 10.88
CA GLN A 189 -12.72 6.24 11.43
C GLN A 189 -13.80 7.18 11.96
N LEU A 190 -14.89 7.41 11.22
CA LEU A 190 -15.99 8.24 11.68
C LEU A 190 -16.61 7.71 12.98
N ARG A 191 -16.66 6.40 13.17
CA ARG A 191 -17.02 5.81 14.46
C ARG A 191 -16.15 6.32 15.61
N ARG A 192 -14.82 6.42 15.40
CA ARG A 192 -13.89 6.91 16.44
C ARG A 192 -14.10 8.40 16.72
N GLU A 193 -14.35 9.18 15.68
CA GLU A 193 -14.67 10.62 15.82
C GLU A 193 -16.00 10.79 16.54
N ALA A 194 -17.00 10.00 16.19
CA ALA A 194 -18.30 9.98 16.86
C ALA A 194 -18.19 9.57 18.35
N LEU A 195 -17.41 8.53 18.65
CA LEU A 195 -17.12 8.12 20.04
C LEU A 195 -16.45 9.23 20.87
N LEU A 196 -15.57 10.04 20.24
CA LEU A 196 -14.99 11.21 20.93
C LEU A 196 -16.06 12.21 21.33
N VAL A 197 -16.97 12.54 20.39
CA VAL A 197 -18.07 13.47 20.69
C VAL A 197 -18.97 12.91 21.79
N VAL A 198 -19.40 11.65 21.65
CA VAL A 198 -20.26 10.98 22.65
C VAL A 198 -19.59 10.95 24.02
N ARG A 199 -18.31 10.58 24.11
CA ARG A 199 -17.55 10.59 25.37
C ARG A 199 -17.49 11.99 25.99
N ASN A 200 -17.23 13.02 25.17
CA ASN A 200 -17.12 14.39 25.67
C ASN A 200 -18.46 14.89 26.22
N VAL A 201 -19.59 14.46 25.63
CA VAL A 201 -20.93 14.80 26.15
C VAL A 201 -21.29 13.95 27.37
N GLU A 202 -21.21 12.63 27.27
CA GLU A 202 -21.76 11.72 28.27
C GLU A 202 -20.83 11.50 29.48
N VAL A 203 -19.49 11.56 29.27
CA VAL A 203 -18.51 11.31 30.33
C VAL A 203 -17.90 12.60 30.88
N VAL A 204 -17.52 13.53 29.99
CA VAL A 204 -16.89 14.79 30.41
C VAL A 204 -17.93 15.85 30.80
N GLY A 205 -19.19 15.70 30.33
CA GLY A 205 -20.28 16.65 30.64
C GLY A 205 -20.24 17.93 29.79
N MET A 206 -19.55 17.93 28.65
CA MET A 206 -19.52 19.07 27.74
C MET A 206 -20.87 19.28 27.04
N GLY A 207 -21.19 20.52 26.73
CA GLY A 207 -22.33 20.81 25.85
C GLY A 207 -22.16 20.17 24.48
N VAL A 208 -23.28 19.70 23.89
CA VAL A 208 -23.24 18.96 22.61
C VAL A 208 -22.49 19.71 21.51
N LEU A 209 -22.78 21.01 21.33
CA LEU A 209 -22.13 21.83 20.29
C LEU A 209 -20.65 22.06 20.60
N GLU A 210 -20.31 22.22 21.87
CA GLU A 210 -18.93 22.40 22.33
C GLU A 210 -18.11 21.11 22.10
N ALA A 211 -18.68 19.94 22.41
CA ALA A 211 -18.05 18.64 22.20
C ALA A 211 -17.78 18.37 20.70
N MET A 212 -18.72 18.76 19.82
CA MET A 212 -18.55 18.69 18.38
C MET A 212 -17.42 19.62 17.88
N ASP A 213 -17.42 20.87 18.31
CA ASP A 213 -16.38 21.84 17.92
C ASP A 213 -15.01 21.40 18.43
N ALA A 214 -14.92 20.85 19.64
CA ALA A 214 -13.68 20.31 20.18
C ALA A 214 -13.16 19.11 19.36
N ALA A 215 -14.03 18.20 18.92
CA ALA A 215 -13.65 17.07 18.06
C ALA A 215 -13.19 17.51 16.67
N ALA A 216 -13.71 18.61 16.15
CA ALA A 216 -13.35 19.16 14.85
C ALA A 216 -12.05 19.98 14.86
N ARG A 217 -11.69 20.60 15.98
CA ARG A 217 -10.59 21.60 16.11
C ARG A 217 -9.28 21.11 15.50
N ASP A 218 -8.82 19.94 15.92
CA ASP A 218 -7.52 19.37 15.51
C ASP A 218 -7.66 18.26 14.45
N HIS A 219 -8.85 18.11 13.86
CA HIS A 219 -9.08 17.06 12.88
C HIS A 219 -8.33 17.37 11.56
N PRO A 220 -7.58 16.38 10.98
CA PRO A 220 -6.77 16.62 9.78
C PRO A 220 -7.60 16.83 8.51
N SER A 221 -8.86 16.35 8.46
CA SER A 221 -9.73 16.51 7.29
C SER A 221 -10.42 17.88 7.30
N PRO A 222 -10.22 18.72 6.26
CA PRO A 222 -10.94 19.97 6.12
C PRO A 222 -12.45 19.75 5.87
N LEU A 223 -12.83 18.69 5.15
CA LEU A 223 -14.24 18.36 4.88
C LEU A 223 -15.00 18.02 6.16
N TYR A 224 -14.40 17.22 7.04
CA TYR A 224 -15.02 16.89 8.32
C TYR A 224 -15.17 18.13 9.20
N ARG A 225 -14.12 18.96 9.30
CA ARG A 225 -14.19 20.24 10.04
C ARG A 225 -15.28 21.15 9.49
N SER A 226 -15.33 21.30 8.17
CA SER A 226 -16.35 22.10 7.48
C SER A 226 -17.76 21.60 7.79
N LEU A 227 -17.99 20.28 7.73
CA LEU A 227 -19.28 19.69 8.10
C LEU A 227 -19.67 20.04 9.54
N ILE A 228 -18.79 19.75 10.50
CA ILE A 228 -19.09 19.97 11.92
C ILE A 228 -19.34 21.45 12.22
N TYR A 229 -18.45 22.36 11.79
CA TYR A 229 -18.62 23.79 12.03
C TYR A 229 -19.85 24.39 11.31
N THR A 230 -20.23 23.87 10.14
CA THR A 230 -21.46 24.30 9.47
C THR A 230 -22.69 23.85 10.27
N VAL A 231 -22.69 22.59 10.72
CA VAL A 231 -23.80 22.08 11.53
C VAL A 231 -23.93 22.79 12.86
N THR A 232 -22.83 22.99 13.60
CA THR A 232 -22.86 23.71 14.89
C THR A 232 -23.25 25.18 14.72
N GLY A 233 -22.75 25.83 13.66
CA GLY A 233 -23.10 27.22 13.32
C GLY A 233 -24.58 27.37 12.99
N VAL A 234 -25.12 26.53 12.08
CA VAL A 234 -26.54 26.54 11.69
C VAL A 234 -27.45 26.22 12.88
N THR A 235 -27.02 25.28 13.75
CA THR A 235 -27.81 24.97 14.97
C THR A 235 -27.87 26.14 15.93
N ARG A 236 -26.77 26.91 16.10
CA ARG A 236 -26.74 28.14 16.95
C ARG A 236 -27.62 29.25 16.40
N THR A 237 -27.72 29.37 15.08
CA THR A 237 -28.52 30.43 14.43
C THR A 237 -29.97 30.03 14.14
N GLY A 238 -30.38 28.78 14.47
CA GLY A 238 -31.74 28.30 14.23
C GLY A 238 -32.06 27.96 12.77
N GLY A 239 -31.03 27.82 11.92
CA GLY A 239 -31.21 27.49 10.51
C GLY A 239 -31.47 26.00 10.25
N SER A 240 -31.63 25.62 8.97
CA SER A 240 -31.90 24.24 8.54
C SER A 240 -30.63 23.38 8.55
N VAL A 241 -30.45 22.56 9.57
CA VAL A 241 -29.35 21.58 9.68
C VAL A 241 -29.43 20.59 8.51
N ARG A 242 -30.63 20.19 8.10
CA ARG A 242 -30.82 19.28 6.95
C ARG A 242 -30.21 19.84 5.66
N ALA A 243 -30.51 21.09 5.33
CA ALA A 243 -29.97 21.75 4.14
C ALA A 243 -28.41 21.81 4.21
N ALA A 244 -27.88 22.19 5.36
CA ALA A 244 -26.45 22.27 5.60
C ALA A 244 -25.74 20.91 5.40
N VAL A 245 -26.33 19.81 5.88
CA VAL A 245 -25.75 18.45 5.71
C VAL A 245 -25.84 17.99 4.26
N ILE A 246 -26.92 18.30 3.54
CA ILE A 246 -27.06 17.99 2.10
C ILE A 246 -25.94 18.68 1.31
N ASP A 247 -25.68 19.97 1.54
CA ASP A 247 -24.67 20.70 0.80
C ASP A 247 -23.25 20.17 1.09
N ARG A 248 -22.96 19.86 2.36
CA ARG A 248 -21.68 19.22 2.73
C ARG A 248 -21.56 17.79 2.22
N GLY A 249 -22.67 17.07 2.09
CA GLY A 249 -22.73 15.76 1.46
C GLY A 249 -22.36 15.81 -0.02
N ARG A 250 -22.87 16.79 -0.76
CA ARG A 250 -22.52 17.04 -2.17
C ARG A 250 -21.01 17.36 -2.31
N GLU A 251 -20.46 18.19 -1.44
CA GLU A 251 -19.04 18.50 -1.42
C GLU A 251 -18.20 17.25 -1.14
N ALA A 252 -18.60 16.41 -0.20
CA ALA A 252 -17.93 15.15 0.12
C ALA A 252 -17.94 14.16 -1.08
N MET A 253 -19.09 14.06 -1.79
CA MET A 253 -19.20 13.26 -3.00
C MET A 253 -18.31 13.78 -4.12
N ALA A 254 -18.28 15.09 -4.36
CA ALA A 254 -17.40 15.71 -5.36
C ALA A 254 -15.91 15.45 -5.03
N SER A 255 -15.52 15.59 -3.76
CA SER A 255 -14.16 15.28 -3.30
C SER A 255 -13.81 13.81 -3.48
N MET A 256 -14.73 12.89 -3.23
CA MET A 256 -14.54 11.46 -3.46
C MET A 256 -14.29 11.19 -4.96
N ARG A 257 -15.09 11.78 -5.85
CA ARG A 257 -14.90 11.68 -7.29
C ARG A 257 -13.52 12.19 -7.72
N MET A 258 -13.12 13.38 -7.28
CA MET A 258 -11.81 13.96 -7.58
C MET A 258 -10.66 13.05 -7.13
N ARG A 259 -10.79 12.36 -5.99
CA ARG A 259 -9.77 11.42 -5.52
C ARG A 259 -9.63 10.18 -6.42
N TRP A 260 -10.75 9.65 -6.93
CA TRP A 260 -10.70 8.55 -7.88
C TRP A 260 -10.12 8.98 -9.24
N GLU A 261 -10.43 10.18 -9.69
CA GLU A 261 -9.84 10.78 -10.90
C GLU A 261 -8.33 11.02 -10.73
N ALA A 262 -7.91 11.56 -9.57
CA ALA A 262 -6.49 11.73 -9.24
C ALA A 262 -5.76 10.39 -9.15
N PHE A 263 -6.38 9.35 -8.60
CA PHE A 263 -5.84 7.99 -8.62
C PHE A 263 -5.65 7.49 -10.06
N ALA A 264 -6.66 7.64 -10.90
CA ALA A 264 -6.58 7.24 -12.31
C ALA A 264 -5.45 7.99 -13.05
N GLY A 265 -5.30 9.30 -12.81
CA GLY A 265 -4.21 10.11 -13.36
C GLY A 265 -2.83 9.63 -12.91
N LYS A 266 -2.66 9.35 -11.62
CA LYS A 266 -1.40 8.79 -11.06
C LYS A 266 -1.08 7.42 -11.65
N MET A 267 -2.08 6.55 -11.82
CA MET A 267 -1.87 5.25 -12.45
C MET A 267 -1.35 5.40 -13.87
N ARG A 268 -1.88 6.34 -14.66
CA ARG A 268 -1.40 6.60 -16.02
C ARG A 268 0.08 7.03 -16.02
N SER A 269 0.45 8.01 -15.23
CA SER A 269 1.84 8.47 -15.09
C SER A 269 2.80 7.38 -14.61
N LEU A 270 2.38 6.57 -13.63
CA LEU A 270 3.18 5.43 -13.16
C LEU A 270 3.40 4.38 -14.25
N GLY A 271 2.44 4.19 -15.15
CA GLY A 271 2.60 3.31 -16.30
C GLY A 271 3.69 3.76 -17.26
N GLU A 272 3.71 5.04 -17.58
CA GLU A 272 4.75 5.63 -18.43
C GLU A 272 6.14 5.48 -17.80
N MET A 273 6.27 5.78 -16.50
CA MET A 273 7.52 5.58 -15.76
C MET A 273 7.95 4.10 -15.71
N SER A 274 6.99 3.18 -15.63
CA SER A 274 7.31 1.75 -15.56
C SER A 274 7.97 1.23 -16.83
N VAL A 275 7.60 1.76 -18.01
CA VAL A 275 8.23 1.39 -19.29
C VAL A 275 9.71 1.79 -19.28
N ILE A 276 10.01 3.01 -18.84
CA ILE A 276 11.39 3.50 -18.80
C ILE A 276 12.24 2.69 -17.84
N VAL A 277 11.77 2.52 -16.62
CA VAL A 277 12.55 1.90 -15.53
C VAL A 277 12.65 0.38 -15.65
N PHE A 278 11.55 -0.28 -15.97
CA PHE A 278 11.48 -1.74 -15.93
C PHE A 278 11.71 -2.40 -17.29
N MET A 279 11.64 -1.68 -18.40
CA MET A 279 11.85 -2.22 -19.73
C MET A 279 13.10 -1.65 -20.39
N LEU A 280 13.18 -0.30 -20.56
CA LEU A 280 14.26 0.29 -21.33
C LEU A 280 15.64 0.14 -20.68
N LEU A 281 15.71 0.26 -19.34
CA LEU A 281 16.99 0.21 -18.64
C LEU A 281 17.64 -1.19 -18.67
N PRO A 282 16.94 -2.33 -18.39
CA PRO A 282 17.53 -3.65 -18.60
C PRO A 282 17.91 -3.95 -20.04
N LEU A 283 17.08 -3.52 -21.01
CA LEU A 283 17.37 -3.76 -22.42
C LEU A 283 18.58 -2.97 -22.89
N SER A 284 18.75 -1.72 -22.48
CA SER A 284 19.92 -0.92 -22.83
C SER A 284 21.23 -1.53 -22.32
N LEU A 285 21.23 -2.04 -21.09
CA LEU A 285 22.37 -2.78 -20.54
C LEU A 285 22.66 -4.08 -21.30
N SER A 286 21.61 -4.75 -21.76
CA SER A 286 21.77 -5.98 -22.58
C SER A 286 22.39 -5.70 -23.94
N VAL A 287 22.01 -4.58 -24.59
CA VAL A 287 22.62 -4.13 -25.85
C VAL A 287 24.09 -3.77 -25.64
N ALA A 288 24.42 -3.08 -24.54
CA ALA A 288 25.80 -2.76 -24.20
C ALA A 288 26.67 -4.02 -24.00
N GLY A 289 26.05 -5.15 -23.66
CA GLY A 289 26.70 -6.45 -23.53
C GLY A 289 27.37 -6.97 -24.80
N ILE A 290 26.97 -6.52 -25.98
CA ILE A 290 27.60 -6.90 -27.26
C ILE A 290 29.07 -6.44 -27.29
N ALA A 291 29.32 -5.22 -26.82
CA ALA A 291 30.66 -4.63 -26.81
C ALA A 291 31.42 -4.90 -25.48
N PHE A 292 30.70 -4.93 -24.35
CA PHE A 292 31.27 -4.95 -23.01
C PHE A 292 30.57 -6.00 -22.11
N ALA A 293 30.65 -7.30 -22.47
CA ALA A 293 29.90 -8.37 -21.79
C ALA A 293 30.15 -8.44 -20.28
N SER A 294 31.40 -8.32 -19.84
CA SER A 294 31.75 -8.40 -18.40
C SER A 294 31.14 -7.23 -17.59
N VAL A 295 31.19 -6.01 -18.15
CA VAL A 295 30.63 -4.82 -17.51
C VAL A 295 29.10 -4.88 -17.51
N ALA A 296 28.51 -5.30 -18.62
CA ALA A 296 27.07 -5.48 -18.74
C ALA A 296 26.53 -6.56 -17.78
N TYR A 297 27.23 -7.67 -17.65
CA TYR A 297 26.87 -8.74 -16.71
C TYR A 297 26.88 -8.25 -15.25
N GLN A 298 27.96 -7.56 -14.85
CA GLN A 298 28.05 -6.98 -13.50
C GLN A 298 26.96 -5.92 -13.26
N GLY A 299 26.69 -5.06 -14.26
CA GLY A 299 25.62 -4.08 -14.21
C GLY A 299 24.25 -4.71 -14.03
N LEU A 300 23.93 -5.76 -14.80
CA LEU A 300 22.68 -6.51 -14.70
C LEU A 300 22.58 -7.27 -13.37
N LEU A 301 23.69 -7.79 -12.84
CA LEU A 301 23.71 -8.46 -11.53
C LEU A 301 23.35 -7.49 -10.41
N VAL A 302 23.98 -6.31 -10.37
CA VAL A 302 23.64 -5.25 -9.40
C VAL A 302 22.20 -4.78 -9.59
N MET A 303 21.77 -4.68 -10.83
CA MET A 303 20.41 -4.28 -11.18
C MET A 303 19.36 -5.27 -10.64
N ASN A 304 19.55 -6.57 -10.86
CA ASN A 304 18.63 -7.62 -10.41
C ASN A 304 18.66 -7.80 -8.88
N LEU A 305 19.84 -7.73 -8.27
CA LEU A 305 19.96 -7.98 -6.83
C LEU A 305 19.52 -6.78 -5.97
N LEU A 306 19.73 -5.55 -6.46
CA LEU A 306 19.52 -4.33 -5.67
C LEU A 306 18.55 -3.35 -6.30
N VAL A 307 18.77 -2.95 -7.55
CA VAL A 307 18.05 -1.82 -8.14
C VAL A 307 16.60 -2.16 -8.43
N LEU A 308 16.32 -3.26 -9.15
CA LEU A 308 14.96 -3.65 -9.49
C LEU A 308 14.10 -4.01 -8.29
N PRO A 309 14.57 -4.79 -7.29
CA PRO A 309 13.79 -5.04 -6.07
C PRO A 309 13.45 -3.76 -5.30
N VAL A 310 14.40 -2.83 -5.16
CA VAL A 310 14.18 -1.55 -4.48
C VAL A 310 13.19 -0.67 -5.26
N LEU A 311 13.36 -0.54 -6.57
CA LEU A 311 12.45 0.23 -7.43
C LEU A 311 11.06 -0.41 -7.49
N GLY A 312 10.97 -1.74 -7.58
CA GLY A 312 9.71 -2.47 -7.55
C GLY A 312 8.95 -2.31 -6.23
N LEU A 313 9.67 -2.37 -5.11
CA LEU A 313 9.11 -2.09 -3.79
C LEU A 313 8.62 -0.63 -3.70
N MET A 314 9.45 0.34 -4.13
CA MET A 314 9.09 1.76 -4.13
C MET A 314 7.87 2.02 -5.01
N PHE A 315 7.81 1.44 -6.21
CA PHE A 315 6.66 1.50 -7.10
C PHE A 315 5.39 0.93 -6.43
N THR A 316 5.51 -0.23 -5.79
CA THR A 316 4.40 -0.84 -5.06
C THR A 316 3.92 0.04 -3.90
N VAL A 317 4.83 0.66 -3.15
CA VAL A 317 4.50 1.59 -2.05
C VAL A 317 3.78 2.84 -2.58
N ILE A 318 4.22 3.39 -3.71
CA ILE A 318 3.55 4.54 -4.36
C ILE A 318 2.14 4.16 -4.80
N VAL A 319 1.96 2.98 -5.41
CA VAL A 319 0.63 2.46 -5.77
C VAL A 319 -0.25 2.29 -4.53
N LEU A 320 0.28 1.67 -3.46
CA LEU A 320 -0.43 1.49 -2.18
C LEU A 320 -0.90 2.81 -1.56
N GLY A 321 -0.04 3.82 -1.58
CA GLY A 321 -0.36 5.16 -1.07
C GLY A 321 -1.34 5.94 -1.95
N SER A 322 -1.49 5.55 -3.22
CA SER A 322 -2.37 6.24 -4.17
C SER A 322 -3.78 5.65 -4.22
N VAL A 323 -3.95 4.37 -3.87
CA VAL A 323 -5.25 3.69 -3.88
C VAL A 323 -6.18 4.27 -2.82
N PRO A 324 -7.39 4.76 -3.19
CA PRO A 324 -8.38 5.22 -2.21
C PRO A 324 -8.75 4.12 -1.22
N LYS A 325 -8.98 4.50 0.04
CA LYS A 325 -9.28 3.55 1.12
C LYS A 325 -10.66 2.92 0.93
N VAL A 326 -10.70 1.59 1.00
CA VAL A 326 -11.90 0.77 0.91
C VAL A 326 -11.92 -0.21 2.08
N TYR A 327 -13.08 -0.46 2.67
CA TYR A 327 -13.25 -1.27 3.87
C TYR A 327 -13.90 -2.63 3.58
N ASP A 328 -13.45 -3.31 2.51
CA ASP A 328 -13.83 -4.71 2.26
C ASP A 328 -13.13 -5.66 3.24
N LEU A 329 -13.84 -6.68 3.72
CA LEU A 329 -13.35 -7.63 4.72
C LEU A 329 -12.78 -8.87 4.05
N TYR A 330 -11.47 -9.01 4.09
CA TYR A 330 -10.77 -10.23 3.69
C TYR A 330 -10.17 -10.91 4.93
N GLN A 331 -10.39 -12.19 5.06
CA GLN A 331 -9.90 -13.01 6.16
C GLN A 331 -8.99 -14.11 5.60
N PRO A 332 -7.70 -13.81 5.36
CA PRO A 332 -6.76 -14.83 4.93
C PRO A 332 -6.54 -15.83 6.07
N PRO A 333 -6.53 -17.15 5.79
CA PRO A 333 -6.19 -18.14 6.80
C PRO A 333 -4.75 -17.93 7.26
N LYS A 334 -4.48 -18.12 8.54
CA LYS A 334 -3.15 -17.90 9.15
C LYS A 334 -2.00 -18.59 8.40
N PRO A 335 -2.13 -19.85 7.88
CA PRO A 335 -1.05 -20.50 7.17
C PRO A 335 -0.89 -20.09 5.70
N LEU A 336 -1.65 -19.11 5.18
CA LEU A 336 -1.60 -18.72 3.77
C LEU A 336 -0.20 -18.28 3.33
N ILE A 337 0.43 -17.38 4.08
CA ILE A 337 1.76 -16.85 3.74
C ILE A 337 2.83 -17.95 3.74
N PRO A 338 3.00 -18.78 4.80
CA PRO A 338 3.99 -19.83 4.78
C PRO A 338 3.73 -20.91 3.70
N ILE A 339 2.48 -21.25 3.42
CA ILE A 339 2.14 -22.19 2.33
C ILE A 339 2.50 -21.60 0.96
N ALA A 340 2.16 -20.35 0.70
CA ALA A 340 2.51 -19.68 -0.55
C ALA A 340 4.02 -19.55 -0.73
N LEU A 341 4.76 -19.25 0.33
CA LEU A 341 6.21 -19.18 0.32
C LEU A 341 6.84 -20.57 0.07
N ALA A 342 6.36 -21.61 0.74
CA ALA A 342 6.84 -22.97 0.52
C ALA A 342 6.59 -23.44 -0.91
N ALA A 343 5.40 -23.16 -1.49
CA ALA A 343 5.08 -23.45 -2.87
C ALA A 343 5.99 -22.68 -3.84
N ALA A 344 6.27 -21.40 -3.57
CA ALA A 344 7.17 -20.60 -4.38
C ALA A 344 8.60 -21.15 -4.36
N VAL A 345 9.15 -21.42 -3.18
CA VAL A 345 10.50 -21.98 -3.03
C VAL A 345 10.60 -23.36 -3.67
N GLY A 346 9.63 -24.26 -3.43
CA GLY A 346 9.62 -25.59 -3.99
C GLY A 346 9.53 -25.60 -5.52
N ALA A 347 8.62 -24.82 -6.10
CA ALA A 347 8.47 -24.70 -7.54
C ALA A 347 9.69 -24.02 -8.20
N GLY A 348 10.26 -22.99 -7.57
CA GLY A 348 11.47 -22.34 -8.03
C GLY A 348 12.67 -23.28 -8.06
N ALA A 349 12.88 -24.04 -6.98
CA ALA A 349 13.97 -25.03 -6.91
C ALA A 349 13.80 -26.15 -7.94
N ALA A 350 12.58 -26.70 -8.08
CA ALA A 350 12.29 -27.73 -9.08
C ALA A 350 12.50 -27.22 -10.52
N ALA A 351 12.05 -25.99 -10.79
CA ALA A 351 12.23 -25.36 -12.09
C ALA A 351 13.69 -25.04 -12.39
N TYR A 352 14.47 -24.64 -11.38
CA TYR A 352 15.91 -24.43 -11.51
C TYR A 352 16.63 -25.72 -11.91
N LEU A 353 16.38 -26.81 -11.18
CA LEU A 353 16.97 -28.12 -11.46
C LEU A 353 16.53 -28.64 -12.85
N GLY A 354 15.25 -28.55 -13.19
CA GLY A 354 14.75 -28.95 -14.49
C GLY A 354 15.34 -28.16 -15.65
N ALA A 355 15.46 -26.83 -15.49
CA ALA A 355 16.03 -25.96 -16.51
C ALA A 355 17.55 -26.20 -16.69
N THR A 356 18.30 -26.41 -15.62
CA THR A 356 19.74 -26.78 -15.71
C THR A 356 19.96 -28.10 -16.39
N LEU A 357 19.15 -29.11 -16.10
CA LEU A 357 19.21 -30.44 -16.77
C LEU A 357 18.83 -30.36 -18.26
N ALA A 358 17.92 -29.45 -18.61
CA ALA A 358 17.50 -29.22 -19.99
C ALA A 358 18.43 -28.28 -20.78
N GLY A 359 19.46 -27.71 -20.15
CA GLY A 359 20.33 -26.71 -20.77
C GLY A 359 19.62 -25.37 -21.07
N ALA A 360 18.51 -25.07 -20.36
CA ALA A 360 17.76 -23.84 -20.51
C ALA A 360 18.22 -22.78 -19.51
N LYS A 361 17.80 -21.51 -19.70
CA LYS A 361 18.12 -20.40 -18.78
C LYS A 361 17.43 -20.60 -17.43
N ALA A 362 18.20 -21.10 -16.46
CA ALA A 362 17.67 -21.59 -15.19
C ALA A 362 17.14 -20.46 -14.27
N LEU A 363 17.81 -19.32 -14.17
CA LEU A 363 17.45 -18.24 -13.26
C LEU A 363 16.10 -17.60 -13.59
N PRO A 364 15.81 -17.11 -14.81
CA PRO A 364 14.52 -16.49 -15.11
C PRO A 364 13.35 -17.49 -15.02
N ILE A 365 13.57 -18.77 -15.42
CA ILE A 365 12.54 -19.81 -15.33
C ILE A 365 12.23 -20.12 -13.88
N SER A 366 13.25 -20.26 -13.01
CA SER A 366 13.05 -20.54 -11.59
C SER A 366 12.32 -19.40 -10.87
N PHE A 367 12.69 -18.15 -11.15
CA PHE A 367 12.02 -16.98 -10.58
C PHE A 367 10.55 -16.90 -11.02
N ALA A 368 10.29 -17.08 -12.32
CA ALA A 368 8.93 -17.05 -12.84
C ALA A 368 8.07 -18.22 -12.30
N ALA A 369 8.63 -19.42 -12.17
CA ALA A 369 7.95 -20.58 -11.58
C ALA A 369 7.63 -20.36 -10.09
N ALA A 370 8.56 -19.78 -9.33
CA ALA A 370 8.35 -19.41 -7.94
C ALA A 370 7.20 -18.37 -7.80
N ALA A 371 7.23 -17.33 -8.61
CA ALA A 371 6.20 -16.30 -8.63
C ALA A 371 4.83 -16.86 -9.04
N ALA A 372 4.79 -17.73 -10.05
CA ALA A 372 3.57 -18.41 -10.47
C ALA A 372 2.97 -19.28 -9.36
N ALA A 373 3.75 -20.15 -8.75
CA ALA A 373 3.27 -21.08 -7.72
C ALA A 373 2.77 -20.34 -6.48
N GLY A 374 3.54 -19.37 -5.95
CA GLY A 374 3.11 -18.57 -4.82
C GLY A 374 1.83 -17.79 -5.09
N SER A 375 1.69 -17.18 -6.27
CA SER A 375 0.51 -16.42 -6.65
C SER A 375 -0.72 -17.30 -6.90
N VAL A 376 -0.56 -18.50 -7.46
CA VAL A 376 -1.65 -19.48 -7.63
C VAL A 376 -2.19 -19.93 -6.29
N VAL A 377 -1.33 -20.21 -5.30
CA VAL A 377 -1.77 -20.59 -3.95
C VAL A 377 -2.59 -19.48 -3.31
N VAL A 378 -2.11 -18.24 -3.34
CA VAL A 378 -2.85 -17.10 -2.76
C VAL A 378 -4.20 -16.94 -3.47
N TRP A 379 -4.23 -16.95 -4.79
CA TRP A 379 -5.46 -16.84 -5.57
C TRP A 379 -6.43 -17.98 -5.30
N ALA A 380 -5.98 -19.23 -5.32
CA ALA A 380 -6.84 -20.40 -5.14
C ALA A 380 -7.54 -20.42 -3.77
N VAL A 381 -6.81 -20.04 -2.70
CA VAL A 381 -7.36 -19.97 -1.35
C VAL A 381 -8.32 -18.78 -1.20
N MET A 382 -8.02 -17.64 -1.78
CA MET A 382 -8.77 -16.40 -1.57
C MET A 382 -9.87 -16.14 -2.62
N ARG A 383 -9.90 -16.90 -3.73
CA ARG A 383 -10.82 -16.66 -4.87
C ARG A 383 -12.29 -16.58 -4.46
N GLY A 384 -12.71 -17.42 -3.49
CA GLY A 384 -14.10 -17.41 -3.03
C GLY A 384 -14.50 -16.12 -2.33
N GLN A 385 -13.59 -15.56 -1.51
CA GLN A 385 -13.82 -14.29 -0.81
C GLN A 385 -13.77 -13.11 -1.80
N VAL A 386 -12.84 -13.13 -2.73
CA VAL A 386 -12.70 -12.10 -3.78
C VAL A 386 -13.95 -12.07 -4.67
N GLU A 387 -14.46 -13.24 -5.08
CA GLU A 387 -15.64 -13.33 -5.93
C GLU A 387 -16.92 -12.89 -5.19
N GLU A 388 -17.03 -13.18 -3.88
CA GLU A 388 -18.13 -12.66 -3.05
C GLU A 388 -18.14 -11.13 -3.04
N VAL A 389 -16.98 -10.48 -2.79
CA VAL A 389 -16.89 -9.01 -2.78
C VAL A 389 -17.18 -8.43 -4.17
N ARG A 390 -16.59 -9.02 -5.22
CA ARG A 390 -16.76 -8.56 -6.59
C ARG A 390 -18.18 -8.66 -7.08
N SER A 391 -18.83 -9.81 -6.84
CA SER A 391 -20.23 -10.03 -7.24
C SER A 391 -21.19 -9.17 -6.42
N ALA A 392 -20.93 -8.98 -5.12
CA ALA A 392 -21.72 -8.08 -4.28
C ALA A 392 -21.64 -6.63 -4.79
N ASN A 393 -20.45 -6.10 -5.02
CA ASN A 393 -20.27 -4.74 -5.53
C ASN A 393 -20.92 -4.51 -6.90
N ALA A 394 -21.01 -5.56 -7.72
CA ALA A 394 -21.68 -5.47 -9.02
C ALA A 394 -23.21 -5.48 -8.92
N GLN A 395 -23.76 -6.24 -7.96
CA GLN A 395 -25.20 -6.55 -7.89
C GLN A 395 -25.96 -5.72 -6.83
N VAL A 396 -25.26 -5.16 -5.82
CA VAL A 396 -25.90 -4.36 -4.75
C VAL A 396 -26.70 -3.16 -5.26
N PRO A 397 -26.26 -2.36 -6.24
CA PRO A 397 -27.06 -1.25 -6.73
C PRO A 397 -28.41 -1.69 -7.36
N MET A 398 -28.41 -2.87 -8.03
CA MET A 398 -29.61 -3.46 -8.58
C MET A 398 -30.54 -3.98 -7.48
N LEU A 399 -29.99 -4.67 -6.49
CA LEU A 399 -30.71 -5.16 -5.32
C LEU A 399 -31.39 -4.01 -4.55
N LEU A 400 -30.69 -2.90 -4.35
CA LEU A 400 -31.27 -1.73 -3.69
C LEU A 400 -32.45 -1.15 -4.46
N ARG A 401 -32.37 -1.07 -5.78
CA ARG A 401 -33.49 -0.60 -6.60
C ARG A 401 -34.71 -1.53 -6.45
N GLU A 402 -34.47 -2.84 -6.47
CA GLU A 402 -35.54 -3.84 -6.26
C GLU A 402 -36.16 -3.69 -4.86
N ILE A 403 -35.38 -3.50 -3.82
CA ILE A 403 -35.86 -3.25 -2.45
C ILE A 403 -36.68 -1.95 -2.40
N VAL A 404 -36.25 -0.88 -3.05
CA VAL A 404 -37.01 0.39 -3.09
C VAL A 404 -38.34 0.24 -3.81
N GLU A 405 -38.39 -0.48 -4.93
CA GLU A 405 -39.63 -0.74 -5.62
C GLU A 405 -40.59 -1.64 -4.80
N ALA A 406 -40.04 -2.66 -4.12
CA ALA A 406 -40.80 -3.47 -3.19
C ALA A 406 -41.37 -2.64 -2.02
N ARG A 407 -40.61 -1.66 -1.52
CA ARG A 407 -41.07 -0.72 -0.49
C ARG A 407 -42.20 0.21 -1.01
N LYS A 408 -42.11 0.67 -2.26
CA LYS A 408 -43.20 1.46 -2.89
C LYS A 408 -44.50 0.65 -3.00
N SER A 409 -44.41 -0.67 -3.14
CA SER A 409 -45.58 -1.58 -3.15
C SER A 409 -46.06 -2.00 -1.75
N GLY A 410 -45.42 -1.49 -0.67
CA GLY A 410 -45.83 -1.72 0.72
C GLY A 410 -45.15 -2.90 1.42
N LEU A 411 -44.21 -3.61 0.78
CA LEU A 411 -43.47 -4.69 1.41
C LEU A 411 -42.50 -4.16 2.46
N GLU A 412 -42.33 -4.87 3.55
CA GLU A 412 -41.31 -4.54 4.56
C GLU A 412 -39.90 -4.91 4.08
N PHE A 413 -38.88 -4.23 4.64
CA PHE A 413 -37.48 -4.41 4.23
C PHE A 413 -37.00 -5.86 4.30
N HIS A 414 -37.30 -6.55 5.38
CA HIS A 414 -36.89 -7.95 5.56
C HIS A 414 -37.61 -8.90 4.59
N GLU A 415 -38.85 -8.62 4.24
CA GLU A 415 -39.60 -9.37 3.22
C GLU A 415 -39.05 -9.12 1.82
N ALA A 416 -38.76 -7.86 1.48
CA ALA A 416 -38.16 -7.50 0.19
C ALA A 416 -36.81 -8.20 -0.01
N ILE A 417 -35.94 -8.26 1.03
CA ILE A 417 -34.67 -8.99 0.94
C ILE A 417 -34.91 -10.50 0.80
N ARG A 418 -35.88 -11.07 1.53
CA ARG A 418 -36.20 -12.49 1.44
C ARG A 418 -36.72 -12.85 0.03
N GLU A 419 -37.61 -12.06 -0.53
CA GLU A 419 -38.10 -12.23 -1.88
C GLU A 419 -36.97 -12.14 -2.92
N ALA A 420 -36.13 -11.11 -2.84
CA ALA A 420 -34.95 -10.96 -3.67
C ALA A 420 -34.00 -12.16 -3.57
N ALA A 421 -33.76 -12.68 -2.35
CA ALA A 421 -32.90 -13.84 -2.13
C ALA A 421 -33.45 -15.14 -2.71
N LEU A 422 -34.78 -15.28 -2.78
CA LEU A 422 -35.48 -16.44 -3.32
C LEU A 422 -35.75 -16.32 -4.81
N SER A 423 -35.76 -15.13 -5.38
CA SER A 423 -36.09 -14.87 -6.80
C SER A 423 -35.16 -15.57 -7.81
N GLY A 424 -34.00 -16.04 -7.38
CA GLY A 424 -32.98 -16.63 -8.25
C GLY A 424 -32.23 -15.66 -9.16
N ARG A 425 -32.57 -14.36 -9.14
CA ARG A 425 -31.92 -13.31 -9.95
C ARG A 425 -30.47 -13.08 -9.54
N TYR A 426 -30.16 -13.25 -8.26
CA TYR A 426 -28.82 -13.05 -7.70
C TYR A 426 -28.07 -14.37 -7.65
N ALA A 427 -27.16 -14.56 -8.62
CA ALA A 427 -26.42 -15.81 -8.77
C ALA A 427 -25.02 -15.74 -8.14
N GLY A 428 -24.36 -16.90 -8.01
CA GLY A 428 -22.96 -17.02 -7.61
C GLY A 428 -22.71 -16.79 -6.11
N ALA A 429 -21.59 -16.18 -5.80
CA ALA A 429 -21.12 -16.00 -4.41
C ALA A 429 -22.01 -15.00 -3.64
N PHE A 430 -22.41 -13.92 -4.29
CA PHE A 430 -23.29 -12.93 -3.68
C PHE A 430 -24.70 -13.49 -3.40
N GLY A 431 -25.29 -14.27 -4.32
CA GLY A 431 -26.59 -14.89 -4.09
C GLY A 431 -26.60 -15.83 -2.88
N ARG A 432 -25.48 -16.59 -2.66
CA ARG A 432 -25.33 -17.41 -1.45
C ARG A 432 -25.20 -16.53 -0.19
N ALA A 433 -24.47 -15.42 -0.28
CA ALA A 433 -24.35 -14.48 0.83
C ALA A 433 -25.71 -13.80 1.13
N LEU A 434 -26.46 -13.39 0.12
CA LEU A 434 -27.78 -12.79 0.25
C LEU A 434 -28.77 -13.75 0.94
N LYS A 435 -28.77 -15.04 0.57
CA LYS A 435 -29.59 -16.06 1.25
C LYS A 435 -29.23 -16.22 2.72
N ARG A 436 -27.92 -16.15 3.07
CA ARG A 436 -27.51 -16.17 4.49
C ARG A 436 -28.02 -14.94 5.22
N VAL A 437 -27.92 -13.74 4.64
CA VAL A 437 -28.43 -12.50 5.25
C VAL A 437 -29.94 -12.58 5.42
N ALA A 438 -30.69 -13.01 4.42
CA ALA A 438 -32.14 -13.17 4.51
C ALA A 438 -32.58 -14.13 5.62
N ALA A 439 -31.86 -15.25 5.77
CA ALA A 439 -32.13 -16.20 6.88
C ALA A 439 -31.80 -15.60 8.26
N ARG A 440 -30.73 -14.82 8.38
CA ARG A 440 -30.34 -14.17 9.64
C ARG A 440 -31.24 -13.01 10.03
N LEU A 441 -31.79 -12.28 9.08
CA LEU A 441 -32.75 -11.18 9.33
C LEU A 441 -34.01 -11.64 10.09
N MET A 442 -34.30 -12.93 10.08
CA MET A 442 -35.42 -13.49 10.86
C MET A 442 -35.12 -13.58 12.36
N MET A 443 -33.83 -13.58 12.76
CA MET A 443 -33.43 -13.80 14.15
C MET A 443 -32.60 -12.64 14.73
N PHE A 444 -31.99 -11.83 13.88
CA PHE A 444 -31.02 -10.80 14.25
C PHE A 444 -31.39 -9.45 13.61
N SER A 445 -30.86 -8.37 14.18
CA SER A 445 -30.94 -7.04 13.57
C SER A 445 -30.26 -7.01 12.19
N ALA A 446 -30.65 -6.09 11.34
CA ALA A 446 -30.04 -5.96 10.02
C ALA A 446 -28.53 -5.66 10.09
N SER A 447 -28.07 -4.96 11.14
CA SER A 447 -26.66 -4.72 11.41
C SER A 447 -25.91 -6.02 11.65
N GLU A 448 -26.42 -6.89 12.49
CA GLU A 448 -25.82 -8.19 12.80
C GLU A 448 -25.96 -9.17 11.62
N ALA A 449 -27.09 -9.18 10.95
CA ALA A 449 -27.33 -10.04 9.79
C ALA A 449 -26.40 -9.72 8.62
N SER A 450 -26.10 -8.43 8.38
CA SER A 450 -25.21 -7.97 7.31
C SER A 450 -23.73 -7.95 7.67
N SER A 451 -23.36 -8.11 8.95
CA SER A 451 -21.97 -8.04 9.44
C SER A 451 -21.03 -9.03 8.77
N ASP A 452 -21.55 -10.20 8.35
CA ASP A 452 -20.78 -11.26 7.68
C ASP A 452 -20.53 -10.98 6.20
N LEU A 453 -21.20 -9.99 5.60
CA LEU A 453 -20.94 -9.61 4.22
C LEU A 453 -19.53 -9.03 4.11
N ARG A 454 -18.75 -9.54 3.17
CA ARG A 454 -17.37 -9.10 2.96
C ARG A 454 -17.27 -7.74 2.28
N SER A 455 -18.22 -7.44 1.38
CA SER A 455 -18.28 -6.17 0.67
C SER A 455 -18.74 -5.05 1.60
N TRP A 456 -17.96 -3.97 1.65
CA TRP A 456 -18.31 -2.77 2.41
C TRP A 456 -19.55 -2.06 1.85
N SER A 457 -19.65 -1.92 0.52
CA SER A 457 -20.83 -1.30 -0.11
C SER A 457 -22.11 -2.09 0.17
N ALA A 458 -22.04 -3.43 0.21
CA ALA A 458 -23.17 -4.26 0.59
C ALA A 458 -23.58 -4.03 2.06
N ARG A 459 -22.64 -4.07 3.00
CA ARG A 459 -22.92 -3.79 4.42
C ARG A 459 -23.55 -2.42 4.60
N MET A 460 -22.97 -1.40 3.94
CA MET A 460 -23.47 -0.03 3.98
C MET A 460 -24.89 0.05 3.44
N ALA A 461 -25.17 -0.59 2.30
CA ALA A 461 -26.49 -0.63 1.68
C ALA A 461 -27.57 -1.17 2.63
N PHE A 462 -27.35 -2.39 3.15
CA PHE A 462 -28.31 -3.04 4.04
C PHE A 462 -28.55 -2.25 5.32
N HIS A 463 -27.49 -1.71 5.89
CA HIS A 463 -27.62 -0.98 7.13
C HIS A 463 -28.29 0.38 6.96
N MET A 464 -27.93 1.15 5.91
CA MET A 464 -28.55 2.45 5.64
C MET A 464 -30.05 2.31 5.40
N VAL A 465 -30.46 1.30 4.62
CA VAL A 465 -31.89 1.04 4.38
C VAL A 465 -32.61 0.70 5.68
N HIS A 466 -32.01 -0.16 6.52
CA HIS A 466 -32.57 -0.52 7.83
C HIS A 466 -32.70 0.69 8.76
N GLU A 467 -31.66 1.52 8.87
CA GLU A 467 -31.70 2.71 9.74
C GLU A 467 -32.76 3.73 9.29
N ILE A 468 -32.90 3.90 7.98
CA ILE A 468 -33.96 4.76 7.41
C ILE A 468 -35.34 4.22 7.77
N GLU A 469 -35.53 2.91 7.69
CA GLU A 469 -36.79 2.27 8.04
C GLU A 469 -37.07 2.33 9.54
N ALA A 470 -36.09 1.97 10.36
CA ALA A 470 -36.20 1.97 11.83
C ALA A 470 -36.47 3.37 12.41
N SER A 471 -35.99 4.43 11.73
CA SER A 471 -36.26 5.81 12.13
C SER A 471 -37.66 6.31 11.80
N GLY A 472 -38.52 5.50 11.20
CA GLY A 472 -39.85 5.90 10.71
C GLY A 472 -39.79 6.77 9.45
N GLY A 473 -38.59 7.04 8.91
CA GLY A 473 -38.36 7.84 7.71
C GLY A 473 -38.40 7.04 6.39
N GLY A 474 -39.14 5.95 6.32
CA GLY A 474 -39.20 5.05 5.15
C GLY A 474 -39.71 5.67 3.83
N SER A 475 -39.49 6.97 3.64
CA SER A 475 -39.76 7.66 2.38
C SER A 475 -38.89 7.09 1.25
N PRO A 476 -39.50 6.64 0.14
CA PRO A 476 -38.75 6.17 -1.04
C PRO A 476 -37.69 7.15 -1.52
N VAL A 477 -37.90 8.45 -1.38
CA VAL A 477 -36.93 9.51 -1.77
C VAL A 477 -35.61 9.43 -0.99
N LEU A 478 -35.65 9.07 0.30
CA LEU A 478 -34.43 8.93 1.12
C LEU A 478 -33.65 7.67 0.73
N LEU A 479 -34.36 6.62 0.38
CA LEU A 479 -33.74 5.38 -0.14
C LEU A 479 -33.11 5.60 -1.52
N GLU A 480 -33.72 6.41 -2.38
CA GLU A 480 -33.13 6.80 -3.68
C GLU A 480 -31.81 7.54 -3.52
N GLY A 481 -31.69 8.46 -2.53
CA GLY A 481 -30.41 9.11 -2.20
C GLY A 481 -29.30 8.13 -1.78
N THR A 482 -29.68 7.05 -1.10
CA THR A 482 -28.74 5.97 -0.75
C THR A 482 -28.26 5.21 -2.00
N ILE A 483 -29.18 4.90 -2.92
CA ILE A 483 -28.84 4.25 -4.19
C ILE A 483 -27.92 5.13 -5.02
N GLU A 484 -28.20 6.43 -5.11
CA GLU A 484 -27.40 7.38 -5.85
C GLU A 484 -25.96 7.41 -5.29
N THR A 485 -25.81 7.54 -3.96
CA THR A 485 -24.50 7.56 -3.29
C THR A 485 -23.70 6.28 -3.56
N LEU A 486 -24.31 5.11 -3.39
CA LEU A 486 -23.65 3.83 -3.61
C LEU A 486 -23.35 3.58 -5.09
N SER A 487 -24.25 3.96 -6.00
CA SER A 487 -24.03 3.82 -7.44
C SER A 487 -22.89 4.73 -7.92
N ALA A 488 -22.83 5.97 -7.44
CA ALA A 488 -21.76 6.90 -7.75
C ALA A 488 -20.42 6.40 -7.20
N TYR A 489 -20.39 5.85 -5.98
CA TYR A 489 -19.20 5.24 -5.40
C TYR A 489 -18.68 4.08 -6.25
N GLU A 490 -19.53 3.11 -6.61
CA GLU A 490 -19.12 1.95 -7.40
C GLU A 490 -18.71 2.33 -8.83
N MET A 491 -19.35 3.33 -9.44
CA MET A 491 -18.94 3.85 -10.74
C MET A 491 -17.56 4.49 -10.69
N ASN A 492 -17.30 5.33 -9.71
CA ASN A 492 -16.00 5.96 -9.52
C ASN A 492 -14.89 4.91 -9.25
N ARG A 493 -15.18 3.90 -8.43
CA ARG A 493 -14.31 2.75 -8.18
C ARG A 493 -13.96 2.00 -9.47
N ARG A 494 -14.96 1.69 -10.31
CA ARG A 494 -14.76 1.00 -11.59
C ARG A 494 -13.93 1.84 -12.56
N ASN A 495 -14.19 3.13 -12.63
CA ASN A 495 -13.43 4.06 -13.49
C ASN A 495 -11.97 4.17 -13.04
N GLY A 496 -11.72 4.27 -11.73
CA GLY A 496 -10.36 4.26 -11.20
C GLY A 496 -9.61 2.95 -11.49
N ALA A 497 -10.26 1.81 -11.29
CA ALA A 497 -9.69 0.50 -11.60
C ALA A 497 -9.45 0.30 -13.10
N ALA A 498 -10.28 0.89 -13.97
CA ALA A 498 -10.12 0.81 -15.42
C ALA A 498 -8.82 1.46 -15.91
N ALA A 499 -8.39 2.56 -15.27
CA ALA A 499 -7.14 3.23 -15.60
C ALA A 499 -5.90 2.32 -15.41
N ALA A 500 -5.96 1.37 -14.48
CA ALA A 500 -4.87 0.42 -14.26
C ALA A 500 -4.85 -0.74 -15.27
N ARG A 501 -5.92 -0.97 -16.05
CA ARG A 501 -6.00 -2.12 -16.97
C ARG A 501 -5.00 -2.04 -18.12
N LEU A 502 -4.69 -0.85 -18.61
CA LEU A 502 -3.70 -0.67 -19.67
C LEU A 502 -2.33 -1.23 -19.27
N HIS A 503 -1.97 -1.12 -18.00
CA HIS A 503 -0.68 -1.58 -17.47
C HIS A 503 -0.58 -3.11 -17.41
N VAL A 504 -1.70 -3.82 -17.41
CA VAL A 504 -1.71 -5.28 -17.56
C VAL A 504 -1.12 -5.67 -18.91
N ALA A 505 -1.53 -4.98 -19.98
CA ALA A 505 -0.97 -5.20 -21.30
C ALA A 505 0.55 -4.93 -21.33
N LEU A 506 1.01 -3.85 -20.69
CA LEU A 506 2.43 -3.53 -20.60
C LEU A 506 3.23 -4.65 -19.91
N ALA A 507 2.73 -5.23 -18.81
CA ALA A 507 3.42 -6.31 -18.12
C ALA A 507 3.58 -7.58 -18.97
N PHE A 508 2.67 -7.84 -19.92
CA PHE A 508 2.81 -8.92 -20.93
C PHE A 508 3.68 -8.50 -22.12
N MET A 509 3.70 -7.21 -22.47
CA MET A 509 4.55 -6.71 -23.57
C MET A 509 6.03 -6.73 -23.20
N PHE A 510 6.42 -6.57 -21.94
CA PHE A 510 7.83 -6.60 -21.54
C PHE A 510 8.53 -7.89 -21.93
N PRO A 511 8.01 -9.10 -21.57
CA PRO A 511 8.60 -10.35 -22.03
C PRO A 511 8.61 -10.51 -23.56
N LEU A 512 7.58 -10.02 -24.25
CA LEU A 512 7.50 -10.11 -25.72
C LEU A 512 8.59 -9.26 -26.40
N ILE A 513 8.76 -8.02 -25.95
CA ILE A 513 9.80 -7.13 -26.45
C ILE A 513 11.19 -7.69 -26.13
N ALA A 514 11.36 -8.24 -24.92
CA ALA A 514 12.61 -8.87 -24.51
C ALA A 514 12.93 -10.10 -25.37
N LEU A 515 11.93 -10.89 -25.77
CA LEU A 515 12.10 -12.04 -26.68
C LEU A 515 12.72 -11.60 -27.99
N VAL A 516 12.15 -10.58 -28.62
CA VAL A 516 12.65 -10.07 -29.91
C VAL A 516 14.02 -9.44 -29.74
N ALA A 517 14.19 -8.55 -28.75
CA ALA A 517 15.44 -7.82 -28.55
C ALA A 517 16.61 -8.75 -28.18
N THR A 518 16.42 -9.68 -27.25
CA THR A 518 17.49 -10.60 -26.85
C THR A 518 17.83 -11.60 -27.96
N SER A 519 16.84 -12.05 -28.74
CA SER A 519 17.09 -12.92 -29.90
C SER A 519 17.87 -12.17 -30.99
N MET A 520 17.56 -10.90 -31.23
CA MET A 520 18.28 -10.05 -32.17
C MET A 520 19.72 -9.78 -31.69
N ILE A 521 19.92 -9.50 -30.41
CA ILE A 521 21.25 -9.32 -29.80
C ILE A 521 22.12 -10.56 -30.04
N LEU A 522 21.61 -11.75 -29.78
CA LEU A 522 22.36 -13.01 -29.97
C LEU A 522 22.65 -13.28 -31.45
N ALA A 523 21.69 -13.01 -32.35
CA ALA A 523 21.87 -13.21 -33.77
C ALA A 523 22.95 -12.25 -34.35
N ILE A 524 22.92 -10.97 -33.99
CA ILE A 524 23.92 -9.98 -34.42
C ILE A 524 25.31 -10.32 -33.86
N ALA A 525 25.37 -10.68 -32.58
CA ALA A 525 26.64 -11.04 -31.95
C ALA A 525 27.28 -12.29 -32.57
N GLY A 526 26.48 -13.29 -32.95
CA GLY A 526 26.96 -14.46 -33.69
C GLY A 526 27.61 -14.08 -35.03
N GLN A 527 27.06 -13.08 -35.72
CA GLN A 527 27.65 -12.53 -36.96
C GLN A 527 28.93 -11.77 -36.69
N LEU A 528 28.96 -10.88 -35.68
CA LEU A 528 30.14 -10.10 -35.35
C LEU A 528 31.31 -10.98 -34.90
N THR A 529 31.06 -12.06 -34.17
CA THR A 529 32.12 -13.01 -33.76
C THR A 529 32.68 -13.79 -34.95
N SER A 530 31.86 -14.18 -35.93
CA SER A 530 32.36 -14.84 -37.17
C SER A 530 33.19 -13.90 -38.02
N PHE A 531 32.81 -12.60 -38.11
CA PHE A 531 33.59 -11.56 -38.79
C PHE A 531 34.92 -11.26 -38.09
N ALA A 532 34.95 -11.16 -36.78
CA ALA A 532 36.13 -10.88 -35.99
C ALA A 532 37.14 -12.03 -36.05
N GLN A 533 36.71 -13.27 -36.07
CA GLN A 533 37.57 -14.43 -36.30
C GLN A 533 38.21 -14.43 -37.67
N ALA A 534 37.55 -13.88 -38.69
CA ALA A 534 38.10 -13.76 -40.03
C ALA A 534 39.16 -12.65 -40.12
N GLN A 535 39.13 -11.63 -39.28
CA GLN A 535 40.03 -10.45 -39.39
C GLN A 535 41.09 -10.36 -38.26
N GLN A 536 41.10 -11.21 -37.25
CA GLN A 536 42.10 -11.30 -36.17
C GLN A 536 42.39 -10.02 -35.34
N GLN A 537 41.59 -8.94 -35.46
CA GLN A 537 41.95 -7.64 -34.89
C GLN A 537 41.05 -7.08 -33.77
N ILE A 538 39.85 -7.65 -33.54
CA ILE A 538 38.92 -7.11 -32.54
C ILE A 538 38.38 -8.26 -31.69
N SER A 539 38.54 -8.17 -30.36
CA SER A 539 37.96 -9.12 -29.41
C SER A 539 36.55 -8.67 -29.02
N PHE A 540 35.53 -9.25 -29.61
CA PHE A 540 34.15 -9.14 -29.13
C PHE A 540 33.88 -10.16 -28.03
N ALA A 541 32.79 -9.95 -27.28
CA ALA A 541 32.34 -10.87 -26.25
C ALA A 541 32.17 -12.30 -26.80
N THR A 542 32.61 -13.27 -26.06
CA THR A 542 32.45 -14.69 -26.43
C THR A 542 30.97 -15.07 -26.39
N PRO A 543 30.50 -16.05 -27.21
CA PRO A 543 29.11 -16.50 -27.17
C PRO A 543 28.64 -16.90 -25.76
N ALA A 544 29.51 -17.55 -24.97
CA ALA A 544 29.20 -17.98 -23.61
C ALA A 544 29.03 -16.78 -22.63
N GLU A 545 29.80 -15.72 -22.80
CA GLU A 545 29.65 -14.49 -21.98
C GLU A 545 28.34 -13.78 -22.34
N LEU A 546 28.02 -13.75 -23.62
CA LEU A 546 26.79 -13.11 -24.09
C LEU A 546 25.53 -13.86 -23.65
N GLU A 547 25.57 -15.20 -23.63
CA GLU A 547 24.48 -16.01 -23.08
C GLU A 547 24.22 -15.68 -21.60
N ARG A 548 25.27 -15.49 -20.80
CA ARG A 548 25.13 -15.06 -19.39
C ARG A 548 24.49 -13.67 -19.27
N VAL A 549 24.89 -12.73 -20.12
CA VAL A 549 24.27 -11.39 -20.17
C VAL A 549 22.78 -11.50 -20.51
N VAL A 550 22.43 -12.31 -21.50
CA VAL A 550 21.04 -12.52 -21.91
C VAL A 550 20.23 -13.23 -20.83
N GLU A 551 20.82 -14.19 -20.11
CA GLU A 551 20.14 -14.82 -18.96
C GLU A 551 19.83 -13.82 -17.85
N MET A 552 20.79 -12.95 -17.52
CA MET A 552 20.56 -11.87 -16.55
C MET A 552 19.54 -10.85 -17.04
N ALA A 553 19.53 -10.53 -18.32
CA ALA A 553 18.51 -9.66 -18.91
C ALA A 553 17.10 -10.26 -18.80
N TRP A 554 16.96 -11.57 -19.06
CA TRP A 554 15.69 -12.27 -18.88
C TRP A 554 15.24 -12.29 -17.42
N LEU A 555 16.18 -12.43 -16.47
CA LEU A 555 15.89 -12.33 -15.05
C LEU A 555 15.36 -10.91 -14.71
N SER A 556 16.00 -9.85 -15.24
CA SER A 556 15.52 -8.47 -15.06
C SER A 556 14.09 -8.29 -15.56
N VAL A 557 13.78 -8.83 -16.75
CA VAL A 557 12.44 -8.74 -17.33
C VAL A 557 11.42 -9.54 -16.51
N ALA A 558 11.83 -10.70 -15.97
CA ALA A 558 10.98 -11.52 -15.11
C ALA A 558 10.65 -10.77 -13.81
N GLU A 559 11.63 -10.21 -13.13
CA GLU A 559 11.44 -9.41 -11.92
C GLU A 559 10.55 -8.20 -12.19
N ALA A 560 10.86 -7.45 -13.23
CA ALA A 560 10.10 -6.26 -13.62
C ALA A 560 8.62 -6.58 -13.92
N SER A 561 8.36 -7.61 -14.72
CA SER A 561 7.00 -8.00 -15.10
C SER A 561 6.19 -8.51 -13.91
N VAL A 562 6.79 -9.31 -13.05
CA VAL A 562 6.14 -9.84 -11.83
C VAL A 562 5.84 -8.71 -10.85
N MET A 563 6.81 -7.84 -10.53
CA MET A 563 6.63 -6.73 -9.61
C MET A 563 5.59 -5.73 -10.11
N LEU A 564 5.65 -5.40 -11.40
CA LEU A 564 4.66 -4.53 -12.03
C LEU A 564 3.26 -5.15 -11.93
N MET A 565 3.11 -6.45 -12.23
CA MET A 565 1.81 -7.12 -12.17
C MET A 565 1.26 -7.23 -10.76
N ILE A 566 2.09 -7.41 -9.73
CA ILE A 566 1.67 -7.39 -8.31
C ILE A 566 1.10 -5.99 -7.96
N ALA A 567 1.81 -4.94 -8.32
CA ALA A 567 1.37 -3.56 -8.06
C ALA A 567 0.08 -3.22 -8.81
N ILE A 568 -0.03 -3.62 -10.09
CA ILE A 568 -1.23 -3.42 -10.91
C ILE A 568 -2.43 -4.22 -10.35
N SER A 569 -2.22 -5.47 -9.95
CA SER A 569 -3.29 -6.27 -9.33
C SER A 569 -3.86 -5.58 -8.10
N ARG A 570 -2.99 -4.96 -7.28
CA ARG A 570 -3.43 -4.13 -6.15
C ARG A 570 -4.22 -2.89 -6.58
N ALA A 571 -3.80 -2.21 -7.64
CA ALA A 571 -4.48 -1.02 -8.15
C ALA A 571 -5.87 -1.33 -8.72
N MET A 572 -6.01 -2.46 -9.41
CA MET A 572 -7.27 -2.87 -10.04
C MET A 572 -8.29 -3.44 -9.05
N ASP A 573 -7.83 -4.35 -8.20
CA ASP A 573 -8.72 -5.12 -7.32
C ASP A 573 -8.82 -4.50 -5.91
N LEU A 574 -7.99 -3.49 -5.61
CA LEU A 574 -7.89 -2.78 -4.32
C LEU A 574 -7.42 -3.67 -3.15
N HIS A 575 -6.91 -4.88 -3.47
CA HIS A 575 -6.33 -5.85 -2.53
C HIS A 575 -5.27 -6.73 -3.22
N PHE A 576 -4.47 -7.47 -2.46
CA PHE A 576 -3.40 -8.33 -2.96
C PHE A 576 -3.78 -9.81 -3.15
N TYR A 577 -5.05 -10.18 -3.09
CA TYR A 577 -5.44 -11.59 -3.09
C TYR A 577 -5.79 -12.14 -4.46
N ASN A 578 -5.96 -11.29 -5.48
CA ASN A 578 -6.32 -11.70 -6.84
C ASN A 578 -5.07 -11.76 -7.74
N LEU A 579 -4.14 -12.66 -7.42
CA LEU A 579 -2.83 -12.76 -8.08
C LEU A 579 -2.79 -13.70 -9.30
N TRP A 580 -3.93 -14.16 -9.83
CA TRP A 580 -3.92 -15.02 -11.01
C TRP A 580 -3.23 -14.38 -12.23
N ARG A 581 -3.25 -13.05 -12.35
CA ARG A 581 -2.57 -12.31 -13.43
C ARG A 581 -1.05 -12.42 -13.29
N VAL A 582 -0.52 -12.49 -12.08
CA VAL A 582 0.91 -12.72 -11.82
C VAL A 582 1.30 -14.10 -12.31
N ALA A 583 0.49 -15.12 -12.00
CA ALA A 583 0.72 -16.48 -12.52
C ALA A 583 0.66 -16.53 -14.05
N ALA A 584 -0.27 -15.81 -14.68
CA ALA A 584 -0.40 -15.75 -16.12
C ALA A 584 0.81 -15.10 -16.80
N VAL A 585 1.30 -13.97 -16.28
CA VAL A 585 2.52 -13.30 -16.78
C VAL A 585 3.74 -14.19 -16.59
N SER A 586 3.87 -14.83 -15.43
CA SER A 586 4.97 -15.76 -15.15
C SER A 586 4.97 -16.97 -16.10
N ALA A 587 3.79 -17.53 -16.38
CA ALA A 587 3.66 -18.62 -17.37
C ALA A 587 4.03 -18.16 -18.79
N ALA A 588 3.59 -16.96 -19.20
CA ALA A 588 3.98 -16.38 -20.48
C ALA A 588 5.49 -16.14 -20.57
N LEU A 589 6.11 -15.69 -19.49
CA LEU A 589 7.56 -15.51 -19.37
C LEU A 589 8.30 -16.84 -19.60
N ILE A 590 7.91 -17.90 -18.90
CA ILE A 590 8.51 -19.22 -19.07
C ILE A 590 8.40 -19.67 -20.53
N ALA A 591 7.22 -19.56 -21.13
CA ALA A 591 7.00 -19.92 -22.51
C ALA A 591 7.90 -19.14 -23.47
N MET A 592 8.05 -17.82 -23.27
CA MET A 592 8.88 -16.96 -24.11
C MET A 592 10.39 -17.27 -23.97
N VAL A 593 10.86 -17.55 -22.75
CA VAL A 593 12.26 -17.98 -22.53
C VAL A 593 12.54 -19.30 -23.23
N LEU A 594 11.61 -20.27 -23.21
CA LEU A 594 11.76 -21.55 -23.88
C LEU A 594 11.70 -21.44 -25.41
N VAL A 595 10.91 -20.53 -25.95
CA VAL A 595 10.78 -20.30 -27.41
C VAL A 595 11.93 -19.46 -27.97
N GLN A 596 12.65 -18.71 -27.13
CA GLN A 596 13.72 -17.80 -27.57
C GLN A 596 14.76 -18.43 -28.52
N PRO A 597 15.27 -19.67 -28.33
CA PRO A 597 16.23 -20.25 -29.26
C PRO A 597 15.66 -20.45 -30.68
N ALA A 598 14.39 -20.80 -30.78
CA ALA A 598 13.72 -20.95 -32.09
C ALA A 598 13.56 -19.61 -32.81
N VAL A 599 13.14 -18.57 -32.07
CA VAL A 599 13.03 -17.20 -32.61
C VAL A 599 14.39 -16.66 -33.03
N MET A 600 15.42 -16.88 -32.23
CA MET A 600 16.80 -16.49 -32.57
C MET A 600 17.24 -17.16 -33.90
N HIS A 601 16.97 -18.45 -34.07
CA HIS A 601 17.32 -19.17 -35.29
C HIS A 601 16.59 -18.62 -36.52
N GLN A 602 15.32 -18.30 -36.42
CA GLN A 602 14.55 -17.64 -37.49
C GLN A 602 15.10 -16.26 -37.83
N ILE A 603 15.43 -15.43 -36.83
CA ILE A 603 16.03 -14.10 -37.07
C ILE A 603 17.40 -14.26 -37.72
N ALA A 604 18.22 -15.20 -37.28
CA ALA A 604 19.53 -15.44 -37.86
C ALA A 604 19.43 -15.90 -39.35
N SER A 605 18.47 -16.78 -39.69
CA SER A 605 18.21 -17.22 -41.05
C SER A 605 17.67 -16.11 -41.96
N PHE A 606 16.92 -15.16 -41.43
CA PHE A 606 16.45 -13.99 -42.15
C PHE A 606 17.59 -12.97 -42.44
N LEU A 607 18.50 -12.81 -41.48
CA LEU A 607 19.66 -11.92 -41.60
C LEU A 607 20.77 -12.50 -42.52
N MET A 608 20.82 -13.82 -42.63
CA MET A 608 21.67 -14.54 -43.59
C MET A 608 20.80 -15.31 -44.58
N PRO A 609 20.23 -14.71 -45.61
CA PRO A 609 19.70 -15.50 -46.71
C PRO A 609 20.85 -16.35 -47.24
N SER A 610 20.66 -17.69 -47.22
CA SER A 610 21.63 -18.63 -47.78
C SER A 610 22.01 -18.11 -49.18
N THR A 611 23.22 -17.57 -49.31
CA THR A 611 23.84 -17.39 -50.64
C THR A 611 24.17 -18.79 -51.16
N SER A 612 23.15 -19.51 -51.57
CA SER A 612 23.31 -20.59 -52.54
C SER A 612 23.60 -19.91 -53.89
N VAL A 613 24.80 -19.33 -54.00
CA VAL A 613 25.37 -19.08 -55.28
C VAL A 613 25.74 -20.47 -55.82
N GLY A 614 24.90 -20.94 -56.74
CA GLY A 614 25.19 -22.11 -57.52
C GLY A 614 26.53 -21.93 -58.21
N GLY A 615 27.45 -22.84 -57.95
CA GLY A 615 28.57 -23.15 -58.79
C GLY A 615 28.17 -24.06 -59.91
#